data_c3373ae7cb3ce033a31adbf2d89e34fc
#
_entry.id   c3373ae7cb3ce033a31adbf2d89e34fc
#
_cell.length_a   1.000
_cell.length_b   1.000
_cell.length_c   1.000
_cell.angle_alpha   90.00
_cell.angle_beta   90.00
_cell.angle_gamma   90.00
#
_symmetry.space_group_name_H-M   'P 1'
#
loop_
_entity.id
_entity.type
_entity.pdbx_description
1 polymer ?
#
loop_
_entity_poly.entity_id
_entity_poly.type
_entity_poly.pdbx_seq_one_letter_code
_entity_poly.pdbx_strand_id
1 'polypeptide(L)'
;MDLLSKSDEEIFTIAKPFWENLVRASNMKDYGGFTKDFSTQMLFGANEVELGKQWANNKIITNLNETYEPFGTLRRGEHITVLIKQTNKEIPGEFLGRLVIGVEDGETKIFGATIY
;
A
#
# COMPACT_ATOMS: atom_id res chain seq x y z
N MET A 1 -22.05 -0.90 -3.84
CA MET A 1 -21.45 -0.50 -5.12
C MET A 1 -20.19 -1.32 -5.36
N ASP A 2 -20.07 -1.87 -6.54
CA ASP A 2 -18.98 -2.78 -6.87
C ASP A 2 -17.66 -2.02 -7.07
N LEU A 3 -16.63 -2.38 -6.31
CA LEU A 3 -15.31 -1.78 -6.43
C LEU A 3 -14.74 -1.94 -7.85
N LEU A 4 -14.95 -3.12 -8.45
CA LEU A 4 -14.40 -3.43 -9.78
C LEU A 4 -15.01 -2.60 -10.91
N SER A 5 -16.19 -2.04 -10.70
CA SER A 5 -16.87 -1.23 -11.72
C SER A 5 -16.46 0.24 -11.71
N LYS A 6 -15.65 0.66 -10.74
CA LYS A 6 -15.22 2.04 -10.63
C LYS A 6 -14.15 2.38 -11.67
N SER A 7 -14.10 3.65 -12.07
CA SER A 7 -13.06 4.14 -13.00
C SER A 7 -11.70 4.15 -12.30
N ASP A 8 -10.64 4.26 -13.09
CA ASP A 8 -9.29 4.39 -12.54
C ASP A 8 -9.18 5.63 -11.63
N GLU A 9 -9.78 6.74 -12.01
CA GLU A 9 -9.77 7.95 -11.21
C GLU A 9 -10.44 7.74 -9.86
N GLU A 10 -11.58 7.07 -9.85
CA GLU A 10 -12.28 6.73 -8.60
C GLU A 10 -11.45 5.80 -7.74
N ILE A 11 -10.79 4.82 -8.35
CA ILE A 11 -9.90 3.90 -7.64
C ILE A 11 -8.71 4.66 -7.03
N PHE A 12 -8.10 5.58 -7.78
CA PHE A 12 -6.99 6.39 -7.25
C PHE A 12 -7.43 7.22 -6.04
N THR A 13 -8.65 7.77 -6.09
CA THR A 13 -9.20 8.52 -4.97
C THR A 13 -9.37 7.64 -3.72
N ILE A 14 -9.84 6.41 -3.91
CA ILE A 14 -9.98 5.44 -2.81
C ILE A 14 -8.61 5.03 -2.27
N ALA A 15 -7.65 4.78 -3.15
CA ALA A 15 -6.31 4.31 -2.79
C ALA A 15 -5.48 5.37 -2.06
N LYS A 16 -5.73 6.64 -2.35
CA LYS A 16 -4.93 7.75 -1.82
C LYS A 16 -4.74 7.71 -0.30
N PRO A 17 -5.79 7.69 0.53
CA PRO A 17 -5.58 7.67 1.98
C PRO A 17 -4.88 6.39 2.45
N PHE A 18 -5.11 5.26 1.79
CA PHE A 18 -4.44 4.01 2.14
C PHE A 18 -2.94 4.11 1.89
N TRP A 19 -2.55 4.57 0.69
CA TRP A 19 -1.13 4.65 0.35
C TRP A 19 -0.41 5.70 1.20
N GLU A 20 -1.00 6.85 1.40
CA GLU A 20 -0.40 7.92 2.23
C GLU A 20 -0.20 7.45 3.66
N ASN A 21 -1.15 6.69 4.20
CA ASN A 21 -1.00 6.13 5.53
C ASN A 21 0.12 5.08 5.59
N LEU A 22 0.22 4.22 4.57
CA LEU A 22 1.29 3.23 4.52
C LEU A 22 2.67 3.89 4.47
N VAL A 23 2.83 4.93 3.65
CA VAL A 23 4.08 5.68 3.55
C VAL A 23 4.43 6.30 4.91
N ARG A 24 3.50 7.01 5.51
CA ARG A 24 3.72 7.65 6.81
C ARG A 24 4.09 6.63 7.88
N ALA A 25 3.28 5.58 8.00
CA ALA A 25 3.48 4.58 9.05
C ALA A 25 4.78 3.79 8.84
N SER A 26 5.12 3.48 7.59
CA SER A 26 6.37 2.78 7.28
C SER A 26 7.58 3.65 7.62
N ASN A 27 7.56 4.92 7.27
CA ASN A 27 8.64 5.84 7.61
C ASN A 27 8.81 6.00 9.12
N MET A 28 7.72 5.92 9.86
CA MET A 28 7.73 6.05 11.33
C MET A 28 7.90 4.71 12.04
N LYS A 29 7.90 3.60 11.30
CA LYS A 29 7.93 2.24 11.85
C LYS A 29 6.78 2.01 12.82
N ASP A 30 5.61 2.52 12.46
CA ASP A 30 4.39 2.42 13.26
C ASP A 30 3.57 1.21 12.80
N TYR A 31 3.75 0.09 13.50
CA TYR A 31 3.08 -1.17 13.13
C TYR A 31 1.56 -1.05 13.17
N GLY A 32 1.01 -0.50 14.25
CA GLY A 32 -0.45 -0.36 14.38
C GLY A 32 -1.06 0.49 13.29
N GLY A 33 -0.44 1.64 12.98
CA GLY A 33 -0.88 2.51 11.89
C GLY A 33 -0.72 1.85 10.53
N PHE A 34 0.38 1.13 10.32
CA PHE A 34 0.67 0.48 9.04
C PHE A 34 -0.37 -0.59 8.70
N THR A 35 -0.81 -1.35 9.70
CA THR A 35 -1.71 -2.50 9.48
C THR A 35 -3.19 -2.20 9.69
N LYS A 36 -3.55 -0.97 10.01
CA LYS A 36 -4.93 -0.66 10.42
C LYS A 36 -5.98 -0.98 9.36
N ASP A 37 -5.64 -0.92 8.07
CA ASP A 37 -6.55 -1.17 6.97
C ASP A 37 -6.33 -2.52 6.29
N PHE A 38 -5.50 -3.38 6.89
CA PHE A 38 -5.21 -4.70 6.31
C PHE A 38 -6.40 -5.62 6.42
N SER A 39 -6.62 -6.41 5.37
CA SER A 39 -7.59 -7.51 5.42
C SER A 39 -7.13 -8.54 6.44
N THR A 40 -8.06 -9.38 6.88
CA THR A 40 -7.73 -10.48 7.81
C THR A 40 -6.65 -11.39 7.22
N GLN A 41 -6.76 -11.69 5.92
CA GLN A 41 -5.80 -12.55 5.23
C GLN A 41 -4.40 -11.93 5.24
N MET A 42 -4.29 -10.64 4.99
CA MET A 42 -3.00 -9.96 4.95
C MET A 42 -2.36 -9.90 6.32
N LEU A 43 -3.15 -9.73 7.38
CA LEU A 43 -2.65 -9.68 8.75
C LEU A 43 -1.93 -10.96 9.16
N PHE A 44 -2.35 -12.11 8.63
CA PHE A 44 -1.68 -13.39 8.94
C PHE A 44 -0.22 -13.41 8.51
N GLY A 45 0.11 -12.74 7.40
CA GLY A 45 1.47 -12.71 6.89
C GLY A 45 2.29 -11.50 7.32
N ALA A 46 1.67 -10.55 8.03
CA ALA A 46 2.30 -9.27 8.36
C ALA A 46 2.37 -9.07 9.87
N ASN A 47 3.07 -9.98 10.58
CA ASN A 47 3.22 -9.84 12.01
C ASN A 47 4.27 -8.78 12.36
N GLU A 48 4.24 -8.34 13.61
CA GLU A 48 5.08 -7.23 14.07
C GLU A 48 6.57 -7.54 14.00
N VAL A 49 6.96 -8.77 14.26
CA VAL A 49 8.37 -9.18 14.22
C VAL A 49 8.90 -9.11 12.81
N GLU A 50 8.16 -9.65 11.84
CA GLU A 50 8.57 -9.65 10.43
C GLU A 50 8.62 -8.24 9.85
N LEU A 51 7.64 -7.41 10.14
CA LEU A 51 7.65 -6.01 9.70
C LEU A 51 8.81 -5.24 10.33
N GLY A 52 9.08 -5.47 11.61
CA GLY A 52 10.21 -4.87 12.28
C GLY A 52 11.54 -5.21 11.61
N LYS A 53 11.70 -6.47 11.19
CA LYS A 53 12.89 -6.90 10.44
C LYS A 53 13.00 -6.21 9.10
N GLN A 54 11.89 -6.10 8.37
CA GLN A 54 11.90 -5.41 7.07
C GLN A 54 12.27 -3.94 7.24
N TRP A 55 11.71 -3.25 8.21
CA TRP A 55 12.04 -1.85 8.46
C TRP A 55 13.48 -1.65 8.91
N ALA A 56 14.05 -2.61 9.62
CA ALA A 56 15.45 -2.53 10.06
C ALA A 56 16.43 -2.77 8.92
N ASN A 57 16.04 -3.57 7.92
CA ASN A 57 16.96 -4.05 6.88
C ASN A 57 16.70 -3.51 5.48
N ASN A 58 15.60 -2.78 5.27
CA ASN A 58 15.24 -2.28 3.95
C ASN A 58 15.01 -0.78 3.98
N LYS A 59 16.00 -0.03 3.54
CA LYS A 59 15.93 1.44 3.54
C LYS A 59 14.95 2.00 2.53
N ILE A 60 14.56 1.21 1.53
CA ILE A 60 13.58 1.68 0.54
C ILE A 60 12.25 2.00 1.21
N ILE A 61 11.83 1.19 2.18
CA ILE A 61 10.50 1.30 2.78
C ILE A 61 10.44 2.22 3.99
N THR A 62 11.55 2.78 4.44
CA THR A 62 11.57 3.64 5.64
C THR A 62 11.95 5.09 5.38
N ASN A 63 12.18 5.45 4.12
CA ASN A 63 12.58 6.81 3.73
C ASN A 63 11.80 7.26 2.50
N LEU A 64 10.52 6.94 2.43
CA LEU A 64 9.69 7.24 1.28
C LEU A 64 9.31 8.71 1.25
N ASN A 65 9.35 9.32 0.05
CA ASN A 65 8.85 10.65 -0.15
C ASN A 65 7.32 10.66 0.01
N GLU A 66 6.79 11.78 0.47
CA GLU A 66 5.36 11.94 0.66
C GLU A 66 4.63 12.16 -0.66
N THR A 67 5.34 12.65 -1.67
CA THR A 67 4.78 12.78 -3.02
C THR A 67 4.93 11.46 -3.79
N TYR A 68 3.92 11.14 -4.57
CA TYR A 68 3.87 9.90 -5.36
C TYR A 68 2.93 10.11 -6.53
N GLU A 69 2.95 9.19 -7.49
CA GLU A 69 2.15 9.31 -8.70
C GLU A 69 1.51 7.97 -9.06
N PRO A 70 0.18 7.81 -8.90
CA PRO A 70 -0.50 6.63 -9.42
C PRO A 70 -0.49 6.70 -10.95
N PHE A 71 -0.26 5.57 -11.61
CA PHE A 71 -0.20 5.57 -13.08
C PHE A 71 -0.96 4.44 -13.74
N GLY A 72 -1.62 3.58 -12.99
CA GLY A 72 -2.41 2.52 -13.60
C GLY A 72 -3.08 1.63 -12.58
N THR A 73 -3.98 0.78 -13.07
CA THR A 73 -4.67 -0.21 -12.27
C THR A 73 -4.68 -1.53 -13.02
N LEU A 74 -4.70 -2.63 -12.26
CA LEU A 74 -4.91 -3.97 -12.79
C LEU A 74 -6.05 -4.60 -12.00
N ARG A 75 -7.03 -5.14 -12.73
CA ARG A 75 -8.17 -5.80 -12.11
C ARG A 75 -8.01 -7.30 -12.25
N ARG A 76 -7.92 -8.00 -11.12
CA ARG A 76 -7.73 -9.45 -11.10
C ARG A 76 -8.66 -10.08 -10.08
N GLY A 77 -9.55 -10.97 -10.53
CA GLY A 77 -10.53 -11.58 -9.64
C GLY A 77 -11.37 -10.51 -8.97
N GLU A 78 -11.36 -10.49 -7.65
CA GLU A 78 -12.14 -9.54 -6.86
C GLU A 78 -11.30 -8.36 -6.36
N HIS A 79 -10.03 -8.27 -6.79
CA HIS A 79 -9.10 -7.25 -6.29
C HIS A 79 -8.64 -6.32 -7.39
N ILE A 80 -8.21 -5.15 -6.97
CA ILE A 80 -7.60 -4.16 -7.85
C ILE A 80 -6.20 -3.86 -7.33
N THR A 81 -5.21 -3.97 -8.22
CA THR A 81 -3.85 -3.54 -7.92
C THR A 81 -3.65 -2.14 -8.48
N VAL A 82 -3.30 -1.21 -7.61
CA VAL A 82 -2.96 0.17 -8.00
C VAL A 82 -1.46 0.25 -8.16
N LEU A 83 -1.01 0.75 -9.30
CA LEU A 83 0.41 0.92 -9.61
C LEU A 83 0.82 2.36 -9.33
N ILE A 84 1.87 2.54 -8.54
CA ILE A 84 2.26 3.85 -8.02
C ILE A 84 3.75 4.07 -8.26
N LYS A 85 4.11 5.22 -8.82
CA LYS A 85 5.51 5.64 -8.91
C LYS A 85 5.88 6.34 -7.61
N GLN A 86 6.88 5.83 -6.92
CA GLN A 86 7.32 6.30 -5.63
C GLN A 86 8.80 6.64 -5.68
N THR A 87 9.20 7.68 -4.97
CA THR A 87 10.61 8.01 -4.82
C THR A 87 11.01 7.95 -3.35
N ASN A 88 12.32 7.95 -3.10
CA ASN A 88 12.88 7.80 -1.76
C ASN A 88 13.71 9.02 -1.40
N LYS A 89 13.73 9.40 -0.14
CA LYS A 89 14.44 10.59 0.33
C LYS A 89 15.97 10.40 0.30
N GLU A 90 16.45 9.17 0.43
CA GLU A 90 17.86 8.86 0.50
C GLU A 90 18.40 8.12 -0.71
N ILE A 91 17.58 7.26 -1.30
CA ILE A 91 18.00 6.40 -2.41
C ILE A 91 17.49 7.00 -3.72
N PRO A 92 18.39 7.36 -4.65
CA PRO A 92 17.95 7.93 -5.93
C PRO A 92 17.26 6.87 -6.80
N GLY A 93 16.39 7.33 -7.69
CA GLY A 93 15.66 6.49 -8.62
C GLY A 93 14.17 6.46 -8.33
N GLU A 94 13.48 5.69 -9.15
CA GLU A 94 12.04 5.53 -9.06
C GLU A 94 11.72 4.09 -8.69
N PHE A 95 10.72 3.91 -7.84
CA PHE A 95 10.34 2.60 -7.34
C PHE A 95 8.87 2.32 -7.67
N LEU A 96 8.55 1.06 -7.85
CA LEU A 96 7.19 0.63 -8.13
C LEU A 96 6.47 0.28 -6.83
N GLY A 97 5.46 1.07 -6.49
CA GLY A 97 4.54 0.74 -5.42
C GLY A 97 3.36 -0.05 -5.98
N ARG A 98 2.96 -1.10 -5.28
CA ARG A 98 1.81 -1.91 -5.64
C ARG A 98 0.90 -2.01 -4.43
N LEU A 99 -0.31 -1.49 -4.57
CA LEU A 99 -1.32 -1.54 -3.51
C LEU A 99 -2.48 -2.37 -4.03
N VAL A 100 -2.73 -3.50 -3.38
CA VAL A 100 -3.86 -4.37 -3.72
C VAL A 100 -5.00 -4.07 -2.77
N ILE A 101 -6.15 -3.66 -3.31
CA ILE A 101 -7.35 -3.38 -2.52
C ILE A 101 -8.49 -4.30 -2.94
N GLY A 102 -9.38 -4.57 -2.01
CA GLY A 102 -10.56 -5.38 -2.21
C GLY A 102 -11.58 -5.09 -1.12
N VAL A 103 -12.64 -5.87 -1.09
CA VAL A 103 -13.71 -5.69 -0.10
C VAL A 103 -13.72 -6.86 0.87
N GLU A 104 -13.80 -6.57 2.16
CA GLU A 104 -13.94 -7.55 3.22
C GLU A 104 -15.01 -7.03 4.18
N ASP A 105 -16.05 -7.80 4.41
CA ASP A 105 -17.16 -7.44 5.30
C ASP A 105 -17.77 -6.08 4.97
N GLY A 106 -17.92 -5.79 3.66
CA GLY A 106 -18.51 -4.54 3.18
C GLY A 106 -17.58 -3.34 3.19
N GLU A 107 -16.34 -3.50 3.62
CA GLU A 107 -15.37 -2.41 3.69
C GLU A 107 -14.20 -2.64 2.75
N THR A 108 -13.67 -1.56 2.18
CA THR A 108 -12.45 -1.63 1.39
C THR A 108 -11.26 -1.84 2.31
N LYS A 109 -10.46 -2.85 2.02
CA LYS A 109 -9.28 -3.22 2.80
C LYS A 109 -8.08 -3.43 1.91
N ILE A 110 -6.90 -3.44 2.51
CA ILE A 110 -5.64 -3.71 1.82
C ILE A 110 -5.36 -5.20 1.86
N PHE A 111 -5.21 -5.81 0.69
CA PHE A 111 -4.90 -7.23 0.53
C PHE A 111 -3.45 -7.48 0.14
N GLY A 112 -2.71 -6.45 -0.20
CA GLY A 112 -1.29 -6.54 -0.51
C GLY A 112 -0.67 -5.16 -0.65
N ALA A 113 0.59 -5.03 -0.27
CA ALA A 113 1.34 -3.79 -0.43
C ALA A 113 2.82 -4.14 -0.58
N THR A 114 3.42 -3.72 -1.68
CA THR A 114 4.86 -3.94 -1.94
C THR A 114 5.45 -2.71 -2.59
N ILE A 115 6.77 -2.59 -2.49
CA ILE A 115 7.52 -1.55 -3.18
C ILE A 115 8.91 -2.09 -3.52
N TYR A 116 9.35 -1.86 -4.76
CA TYR A 116 10.67 -2.31 -5.19
C TYR A 116 11.17 -1.59 -6.44
#